data_83458a9e675c7759070206436ecf9117
#
_entry.id   83458a9e675c7759070206436ecf9117
#
_cell.length_a   1.000
_cell.length_b   1.000
_cell.length_c   1.000
_cell.angle_alpha   90.00
_cell.angle_beta   90.00
_cell.angle_gamma   90.00
#
_symmetry.space_group_name_H-M   'P 1'
#
loop_
_entity.id
_entity.type
_entity.pdbx_description
1 polymer ?
#
loop_
_entity_poly.entity_id
_entity_poly.type
_entity_poly.pdbx_seq_one_letter_code
_entity_poly.pdbx_strand_id
1 'polypeptide(L)'
;MPQATAKKILSEWGIKIDVDKSSRIIDFAINKNGKLYFIETNFYGGGGSKLKSTATEYIGMNAYWNKQGIEFIWITDGAGWNSTLRPLREYFDKADFLVNLEMLKNGCLDKIIRVSP
;
A
#
# COMPACT_ATOMS: atom_id res chain seq x y z
N MET A 1 7.65 2.65 -10.42
CA MET A 1 6.67 3.31 -11.32
C MET A 1 5.75 4.18 -10.49
N PRO A 2 5.94 5.48 -10.50
CA PRO A 2 5.02 6.40 -9.82
C PRO A 2 3.72 6.55 -10.61
N GLN A 3 2.63 6.87 -9.92
CA GLN A 3 1.30 7.06 -10.53
C GLN A 3 0.93 5.90 -11.47
N ALA A 4 1.07 4.68 -10.96
CA ALA A 4 0.86 3.48 -11.76
C ALA A 4 -0.62 3.22 -12.04
N THR A 5 -0.92 2.80 -13.27
CA THR A 5 -2.25 2.37 -13.69
C THR A 5 -2.15 0.98 -14.33
N ALA A 6 -3.28 0.30 -14.46
CA ALA A 6 -3.30 -1.01 -15.13
C ALA A 6 -2.74 -0.90 -16.56
N LYS A 7 -3.05 0.19 -17.27
CA LYS A 7 -2.57 0.43 -18.62
C LYS A 7 -1.06 0.60 -18.68
N LYS A 8 -0.47 1.38 -17.74
CA LYS A 8 0.98 1.57 -17.70
C LYS A 8 1.71 0.28 -17.35
N ILE A 9 1.19 -0.48 -16.41
CA ILE A 9 1.77 -1.76 -15.99
C ILE A 9 1.78 -2.74 -17.16
N LEU A 10 0.68 -2.83 -17.88
CA LEU A 10 0.61 -3.69 -19.05
C LEU A 10 1.58 -3.22 -20.14
N SER A 11 1.60 -1.91 -20.42
CA SER A 11 2.44 -1.32 -21.46
C SER A 11 3.93 -1.45 -21.19
N GLU A 12 4.37 -1.19 -19.95
CA GLU A 12 5.79 -1.15 -19.61
C GLU A 12 6.34 -2.49 -19.15
N TRP A 13 5.52 -3.30 -18.47
CA TRP A 13 5.98 -4.57 -17.89
C TRP A 13 5.36 -5.81 -18.52
N GLY A 14 4.37 -5.62 -19.40
CA GLY A 14 3.69 -6.76 -20.02
C GLY A 14 2.85 -7.57 -19.05
N ILE A 15 2.48 -7.01 -17.89
CA ILE A 15 1.71 -7.70 -16.87
C ILE A 15 0.29 -7.17 -16.87
N LYS A 16 -0.68 -8.07 -17.03
CA LYS A 16 -2.10 -7.71 -16.96
C LYS A 16 -2.59 -7.89 -15.52
N ILE A 17 -3.22 -6.85 -14.99
CA ILE A 17 -3.84 -6.88 -13.65
C ILE A 17 -5.31 -6.51 -13.75
N ASP A 18 -6.10 -6.97 -12.78
CA ASP A 18 -7.47 -6.51 -12.62
C ASP A 18 -7.48 -5.34 -11.63
N VAL A 19 -8.34 -4.38 -11.85
CA VAL A 19 -8.50 -3.21 -10.96
C VAL A 19 -9.94 -3.13 -10.48
N ASP A 20 -10.12 -2.62 -9.26
CA ASP A 20 -11.43 -2.47 -8.64
C ASP A 20 -12.28 -1.39 -9.32
N LYS A 21 -11.62 -0.43 -9.95
CA LYS A 21 -12.27 0.61 -10.76
C LYS A 21 -11.30 1.08 -11.84
N SER A 22 -11.84 1.44 -13.01
CA SER A 22 -11.04 1.84 -14.18
C SER A 22 -10.17 3.08 -13.93
N SER A 23 -10.57 3.93 -12.99
CA SER A 23 -9.82 5.14 -12.63
C SER A 23 -8.75 4.92 -11.56
N ARG A 24 -8.51 3.66 -11.13
CA ARG A 24 -7.54 3.38 -10.08
C ARG A 24 -6.14 3.81 -10.47
N ILE A 25 -5.54 4.67 -9.64
CA ILE A 25 -4.15 5.09 -9.74
C ILE A 25 -3.45 4.66 -8.46
N ILE A 26 -2.34 3.99 -8.61
CA ILE A 26 -1.53 3.50 -7.49
C ILE A 26 -0.34 4.45 -7.34
N ASP A 27 -0.05 4.93 -6.11
CA ASP A 27 1.02 5.91 -5.90
C ASP A 27 2.35 5.41 -6.46
N PHE A 28 2.74 4.19 -6.11
CA PHE A 28 3.95 3.57 -6.63
C PHE A 28 3.74 2.08 -6.84
N ALA A 29 4.30 1.56 -7.91
CA ALA A 29 4.35 0.11 -8.15
C ALA A 29 5.79 -0.33 -8.39
N ILE A 30 6.15 -1.49 -7.85
CA ILE A 30 7.46 -2.09 -8.01
C ILE A 30 7.29 -3.47 -8.66
N ASN A 31 8.11 -3.78 -9.64
CA ASN A 31 8.17 -5.09 -10.28
C ASN A 31 9.50 -5.75 -9.95
N LYS A 32 9.45 -6.83 -9.15
CA LYS A 32 10.63 -7.65 -8.86
C LYS A 32 10.45 -9.00 -9.56
N ASN A 33 11.05 -9.13 -10.73
CA ASN A 33 11.01 -10.36 -11.52
C ASN A 33 9.58 -10.91 -11.74
N GLY A 34 8.62 -10.01 -12.00
CA GLY A 34 7.23 -10.37 -12.22
C GLY A 34 6.36 -10.29 -10.97
N LYS A 35 6.94 -10.22 -9.78
CA LYS A 35 6.21 -10.00 -8.53
C LYS A 35 5.95 -8.51 -8.36
N LEU A 36 4.68 -8.12 -8.23
CA LEU A 36 4.30 -6.72 -8.06
C LEU A 36 4.09 -6.35 -6.59
N TYR A 37 4.52 -5.14 -6.25
CA TYR A 37 4.30 -4.50 -4.96
C TYR A 37 3.64 -3.16 -5.22
N PHE A 38 2.46 -2.92 -4.65
CA PHE A 38 1.76 -1.65 -4.76
C PHE A 38 1.91 -0.89 -3.45
N ILE A 39 2.29 0.37 -3.55
CA ILE A 39 2.58 1.23 -2.40
C ILE A 39 1.65 2.44 -2.44
N GLU A 40 0.94 2.67 -1.34
CA GLU A 40 0.14 3.87 -1.13
C GLU A 40 0.74 4.68 0.01
N THR A 41 0.74 6.00 -0.12
CA THR A 41 1.31 6.90 0.88
C THR A 41 0.29 7.93 1.32
N ASN A 42 0.17 8.13 2.63
CA ASN A 42 -0.70 9.15 3.21
C ASN A 42 -0.08 9.70 4.49
N PHE A 43 -0.18 11.01 4.69
CA PHE A 43 0.33 11.67 5.88
C PHE A 43 -0.79 12.51 6.49
N TYR A 44 -1.08 12.26 7.79
CA TYR A 44 -2.19 12.88 8.47
C TYR A 44 -1.70 13.84 9.55
N GLY A 45 -2.04 15.12 9.41
CA GLY A 45 -1.65 16.17 10.36
C GLY A 45 -2.60 16.31 11.55
N GLY A 46 -3.73 15.60 11.58
CA GLY A 46 -4.73 15.72 12.64
C GLY A 46 -5.81 14.66 12.55
N GLY A 47 -6.92 14.84 13.22
CA GLY A 47 -8.11 14.04 13.43
C GLY A 47 -8.29 12.69 12.73
N GLY A 48 -8.91 11.77 13.43
CA GLY A 48 -8.90 10.37 13.07
C GLY A 48 -9.98 9.88 12.11
N SER A 49 -10.97 10.70 11.72
CA SER A 49 -12.06 10.19 10.88
C SER A 49 -11.60 9.82 9.47
N LYS A 50 -10.73 10.63 8.89
CA LYS A 50 -10.17 10.36 7.57
C LYS A 50 -9.21 9.18 7.60
N LEU A 51 -8.42 9.05 8.66
CA LEU A 51 -7.54 7.91 8.86
C LEU A 51 -8.33 6.61 8.97
N LYS A 52 -9.46 6.65 9.72
CA LYS A 52 -10.34 5.49 9.88
C LYS A 52 -10.92 5.04 8.55
N SER A 53 -11.44 5.96 7.74
CA SER A 53 -12.01 5.61 6.44
C SER A 53 -10.97 5.09 5.48
N THR A 54 -9.77 5.67 5.48
CA THR A 54 -8.66 5.19 4.65
C THR A 54 -8.22 3.80 5.08
N ALA A 55 -8.08 3.55 6.38
CA ALA A 55 -7.70 2.22 6.88
C ALA A 55 -8.71 1.15 6.46
N THR A 56 -10.00 1.46 6.55
CA THR A 56 -11.06 0.55 6.12
C THR A 56 -10.98 0.26 4.63
N GLU A 57 -10.79 1.29 3.80
CA GLU A 57 -10.61 1.14 2.36
C GLU A 57 -9.42 0.26 2.03
N TYR A 58 -8.28 0.49 2.71
CA TYR A 58 -7.03 -0.20 2.40
C TYR A 58 -7.02 -1.66 2.88
N ILE A 59 -7.79 -2.01 3.89
CA ILE A 59 -8.01 -3.42 4.25
C ILE A 59 -8.62 -4.16 3.06
N GLY A 60 -9.62 -3.57 2.43
CA GLY A 60 -10.26 -4.14 1.24
C GLY A 60 -9.30 -4.20 0.05
N MET A 61 -8.52 -3.15 -0.17
CA MET A 61 -7.53 -3.12 -1.25
C MET A 61 -6.43 -4.16 -1.04
N ASN A 62 -5.96 -4.32 0.18
CA ASN A 62 -4.96 -5.35 0.50
C ASN A 62 -5.46 -6.74 0.11
N ALA A 63 -6.69 -7.07 0.49
CA ALA A 63 -7.30 -8.35 0.14
C ALA A 63 -7.46 -8.50 -1.38
N TYR A 64 -7.88 -7.43 -2.05
CA TYR A 64 -8.10 -7.42 -3.49
C TYR A 64 -6.80 -7.69 -4.27
N TRP A 65 -5.73 -6.98 -3.92
CA TRP A 65 -4.43 -7.15 -4.58
C TRP A 65 -3.80 -8.50 -4.24
N ASN A 66 -3.91 -8.94 -2.99
CA ASN A 66 -3.32 -10.22 -2.56
C ASN A 66 -3.92 -11.41 -3.31
N LYS A 67 -5.18 -11.35 -3.70
CA LYS A 67 -5.80 -12.40 -4.53
C LYS A 67 -5.12 -12.58 -5.88
N GLN A 68 -4.47 -11.54 -6.37
CA GLN A 68 -3.74 -11.57 -7.64
C GLN A 68 -2.25 -11.82 -7.45
N GLY A 69 -1.80 -12.11 -6.23
CA GLY A 69 -0.40 -12.29 -5.91
C GLY A 69 0.39 -10.98 -5.81
N ILE A 70 -0.31 -9.85 -5.64
CA ILE A 70 0.30 -8.52 -5.52
C ILE A 70 0.36 -8.15 -4.04
N GLU A 71 1.54 -7.76 -3.56
CA GLU A 71 1.69 -7.28 -2.20
C GLU A 71 1.30 -5.81 -2.10
N PHE A 72 0.63 -5.44 -1.02
CA PHE A 72 0.19 -4.07 -0.79
C PHE A 72 0.90 -3.51 0.45
N ILE A 73 1.52 -2.35 0.30
CA ILE A 73 2.29 -1.70 1.35
C ILE A 73 1.70 -0.31 1.59
N TRP A 74 1.29 -0.04 2.82
CA TRP A 74 0.80 1.28 3.20
C TRP A 74 1.87 2.02 3.99
N ILE A 75 2.35 3.13 3.45
CA ILE A 75 3.29 4.02 4.12
C ILE A 75 2.50 5.21 4.63
N THR A 76 2.43 5.36 5.95
CA THR A 76 1.68 6.44 6.57
C THR A 76 2.41 6.98 7.79
N ASP A 77 2.22 8.27 8.08
CA ASP A 77 2.80 8.92 9.24
C ASP A 77 2.03 10.20 9.53
N GLY A 78 2.38 10.86 10.64
CA GLY A 78 1.80 12.14 11.02
C GLY A 78 1.20 12.12 12.43
N ALA A 79 0.79 13.31 12.90
CA ALA A 79 0.23 13.48 14.24
C ALA A 79 -1.08 12.71 14.47
N GLY A 80 -1.80 12.39 13.40
CA GLY A 80 -3.03 11.60 13.47
C GLY A 80 -2.85 10.20 14.04
N TRP A 81 -1.64 9.63 13.96
CA TRP A 81 -1.32 8.33 14.53
C TRP A 81 -1.54 8.29 16.05
N ASN A 82 -1.15 9.37 16.74
CA ASN A 82 -1.22 9.43 18.20
C ASN A 82 -2.65 9.53 18.72
N SER A 83 -3.55 10.09 17.92
CA SER A 83 -4.95 10.29 18.33
C SER A 83 -5.89 9.19 17.87
N THR A 84 -5.47 8.31 16.95
CA THR A 84 -6.35 7.30 16.37
C THR A 84 -5.60 6.00 16.07
N LEU A 85 -5.15 5.33 17.13
CA LEU A 85 -4.40 4.08 16.99
C LEU A 85 -5.27 2.89 16.59
N ARG A 86 -6.55 2.91 16.94
CA ARG A 86 -7.44 1.76 16.73
C ARG A 86 -7.61 1.39 15.24
N PRO A 87 -7.89 2.32 14.33
CA PRO A 87 -7.97 1.98 12.91
C PRO A 87 -6.66 1.43 12.34
N LEU A 88 -5.52 1.95 12.79
CA LEU A 88 -4.22 1.45 12.37
C LEU A 88 -3.96 0.03 12.88
N ARG A 89 -4.39 -0.26 14.10
CA ARG A 89 -4.28 -1.59 14.67
C ARG A 89 -5.15 -2.58 13.91
N GLU A 90 -6.39 -2.20 13.59
CA GLU A 90 -7.27 -3.04 12.78
C GLU A 90 -6.65 -3.35 11.42
N TYR A 91 -6.04 -2.36 10.79
CA TYR A 91 -5.32 -2.56 9.54
C TYR A 91 -4.15 -3.52 9.73
N PHE A 92 -3.33 -3.29 10.75
CA PHE A 92 -2.15 -4.11 11.05
C PHE A 92 -2.52 -5.57 11.27
N ASP A 93 -3.65 -5.83 11.93
CA ASP A 93 -4.10 -7.20 12.21
C ASP A 93 -4.58 -7.93 10.95
N LYS A 94 -4.99 -7.21 9.92
CA LYS A 94 -5.60 -7.78 8.71
C LYS A 94 -4.75 -7.67 7.46
N ALA A 95 -3.69 -6.88 7.49
CA ALA A 95 -2.82 -6.64 6.36
C ALA A 95 -1.36 -6.93 6.74
N ASP A 96 -0.56 -7.28 5.75
CA ASP A 96 0.81 -7.72 6.00
C ASP A 96 1.78 -6.57 6.26
N PHE A 97 1.58 -5.41 5.61
CA PHE A 97 2.60 -4.36 5.61
C PHE A 97 2.02 -2.98 5.88
N LEU A 98 2.37 -2.43 7.05
CA LEU A 98 2.11 -1.05 7.43
C LEU A 98 3.44 -0.44 7.87
N VAL A 99 3.87 0.63 7.21
CA VAL A 99 5.19 1.23 7.40
C VAL A 99 5.07 2.70 7.71
N ASN A 100 5.82 3.21 8.69
CA ASN A 100 5.97 4.64 8.94
C ASN A 100 7.29 5.16 8.36
N LEU A 101 7.51 6.49 8.41
CA LEU A 101 8.71 7.09 7.83
C LEU A 101 9.99 6.61 8.49
N GLU A 102 9.99 6.42 9.80
CA GLU A 102 11.18 5.95 10.51
C GLU A 102 11.56 4.53 10.07
N MET A 103 10.59 3.65 9.97
CA MET A 103 10.82 2.29 9.45
C MET A 103 11.36 2.34 8.03
N LEU A 104 10.82 3.24 7.20
CA LEU A 104 11.28 3.42 5.82
C LEU A 104 12.75 3.87 5.78
N LYS A 105 13.13 4.84 6.62
CA LYS A 105 14.52 5.29 6.73
C LYS A 105 15.47 4.18 7.15
N ASN A 106 14.99 3.22 7.94
CA ASN A 106 15.78 2.08 8.41
C ASN A 106 15.79 0.90 7.44
N GLY A 107 15.34 1.11 6.20
CA GLY A 107 15.42 0.10 5.15
C GLY A 107 14.32 -0.97 5.19
N CYS A 108 13.20 -0.72 5.89
CA CYS A 108 12.11 -1.67 6.00
C CYS A 108 11.55 -2.10 4.65
N LEU A 109 11.36 -1.14 3.72
CA LEU A 109 10.84 -1.44 2.39
C LEU A 109 11.75 -2.40 1.63
N ASP A 110 13.06 -2.17 1.67
CA ASP A 110 14.03 -3.04 1.03
C ASP A 110 13.99 -4.45 1.61
N LYS A 111 13.86 -4.58 2.93
CA LYS A 111 13.72 -5.88 3.59
C LYS A 111 12.46 -6.62 3.15
N ILE A 112 11.32 -5.92 3.06
CA ILE A 112 10.07 -6.52 2.61
C ILE A 112 10.23 -7.09 1.20
N ILE A 113 10.83 -6.33 0.30
CA ILE A 113 11.01 -6.72 -1.10
C ILE A 113 11.99 -7.89 -1.21
N ARG A 114 13.06 -7.90 -0.43
CA ARG A 114 14.08 -8.95 -0.47
C ARG A 114 13.61 -10.31 0.03
N VAL A 115 12.80 -10.33 1.09
CA VAL A 115 12.35 -11.59 1.71
C VAL A 115 11.08 -12.15 1.08
N SER A 116 10.36 -11.35 0.29
CA SER A 116 9.17 -11.84 -0.41
C SER A 116 9.56 -12.81 -1.52
N PRO A 117 8.89 -13.96 -1.60
CA PRO A 117 9.15 -14.94 -2.67
C PRO A 117 8.85 -14.41 -4.07
#